data_2b5d9297725e65469cb27984d7e7497e
#
_entry.id   2b5d9297725e65469cb27984d7e7497e
#
_cell.length_a   1.000
_cell.length_b   1.000
_cell.length_c   1.000
_cell.angle_alpha   90.00
_cell.angle_beta   90.00
_cell.angle_gamma   90.00
#
_symmetry.space_group_name_H-M   'P 1'
#
loop_
_entity.id
_entity.type
_entity.pdbx_description
1 polymer ?
#
loop_
_entity_poly.entity_id
_entity_poly.type
_entity_poly.pdbx_seq_one_letter_code
_entity_poly.pdbx_strand_id
1 'polypeptide(L)'
;MKRLLALISTLLVLTTPLQAQCVGKNLITALSPNDRAVLDALTAKVPHPVGNYWRATKGDQSVTLIGSYHFDDPRHAATMAALTPLIVAAKTVLVEAGPEEEAALKAQLARDPSLMIITEGPTLIDQLPAEDWAALTTAMRARGVPAFMAAKFQPWYISVVLGIPPCAMAQAATSKGLDGQIIDAATTAEVPIKALEPFDTVFKIFGSLSNAD
;
A
#
# COMPACT_ATOMS: atom_id res chain seq x y z
N MET A 1 -14.24 5.72 54.38
CA MET A 1 -13.36 6.18 53.33
C MET A 1 -12.66 5.04 52.55
N LYS A 2 -12.48 3.82 53.07
CA LYS A 2 -11.80 2.71 52.34
C LYS A 2 -12.67 1.96 51.29
N ARG A 3 -13.98 2.14 51.28
CA ARG A 3 -14.90 1.48 50.33
C ARG A 3 -15.20 2.32 49.07
N LEU A 4 -14.85 3.59 49.03
CA LEU A 4 -15.04 4.48 47.86
C LEU A 4 -13.89 4.39 46.88
N LEU A 5 -12.68 3.99 47.32
CA LEU A 5 -11.52 3.81 46.42
C LEU A 5 -11.56 2.53 45.58
N ALA A 6 -12.30 1.51 46.04
CA ALA A 6 -12.42 0.24 45.30
C ALA A 6 -13.33 0.31 44.07
N LEU A 7 -14.24 1.28 44.00
CA LEU A 7 -15.18 1.46 42.89
C LEU A 7 -14.59 2.26 41.69
N ILE A 8 -13.51 3.01 41.91
CA ILE A 8 -12.87 3.80 40.88
C ILE A 8 -11.85 2.96 40.09
N SER A 9 -11.31 1.91 40.65
CA SER A 9 -10.33 1.04 39.99
C SER A 9 -10.93 0.07 38.98
N THR A 10 -12.25 -0.12 38.92
CA THR A 10 -12.90 -1.09 38.02
C THR A 10 -13.44 -0.47 36.75
N LEU A 11 -13.34 0.84 36.58
CA LEU A 11 -13.87 1.54 35.39
C LEU A 11 -12.79 1.93 34.35
N LEU A 12 -11.56 1.49 34.56
CA LEU A 12 -10.42 1.84 33.68
C LEU A 12 -9.98 0.72 32.70
N VAL A 13 -10.79 -0.29 32.52
CA VAL A 13 -10.48 -1.39 31.61
C VAL A 13 -11.65 -1.55 30.66
N LEU A 14 -11.48 -1.13 29.44
CA LEU A 14 -12.09 -1.58 28.18
C LEU A 14 -12.32 -0.42 27.19
N THR A 15 -11.29 0.39 26.95
CA THR A 15 -11.20 1.05 25.65
C THR A 15 -10.18 0.27 24.81
N THR A 16 -10.56 -0.91 24.35
CA THR A 16 -9.91 -1.45 23.16
C THR A 16 -10.15 -0.43 22.05
N PRO A 17 -9.12 0.07 21.37
CA PRO A 17 -9.35 0.88 20.18
C PRO A 17 -10.21 0.03 19.25
N LEU A 18 -11.42 0.48 18.95
CA LEU A 18 -12.24 -0.09 17.90
C LEU A 18 -11.49 0.24 16.61
N GLN A 19 -10.57 -0.63 16.20
CA GLN A 19 -9.96 -0.53 14.89
C GLN A 19 -11.11 -0.69 13.90
N ALA A 20 -11.44 0.38 13.21
CA ALA A 20 -12.42 0.36 12.15
C ALA A 20 -11.90 -0.57 11.04
N GLN A 21 -12.31 -1.84 11.07
CA GLN A 21 -12.00 -2.76 10.00
C GLN A 21 -12.71 -2.28 8.73
N CYS A 22 -11.98 -2.23 7.63
CA CYS A 22 -12.56 -1.99 6.33
C CYS A 22 -13.48 -3.16 5.98
N VAL A 23 -14.78 -2.90 5.95
CA VAL A 23 -15.78 -3.89 5.51
C VAL A 23 -16.13 -3.57 4.06
N GLY A 24 -15.60 -4.36 3.14
CA GLY A 24 -15.91 -4.29 1.72
C GLY A 24 -16.84 -5.42 1.26
N LYS A 25 -17.54 -5.22 0.15
CA LYS A 25 -18.20 -6.30 -0.57
C LYS A 25 -17.22 -6.96 -1.52
N ASN A 26 -17.20 -8.29 -1.56
CA ASN A 26 -16.52 -9.00 -2.63
C ASN A 26 -17.27 -8.77 -3.94
N LEU A 27 -16.71 -7.93 -4.81
CA LEU A 27 -17.35 -7.55 -6.07
C LEU A 27 -17.53 -8.75 -7.01
N ILE A 28 -16.67 -9.75 -6.95
CA ILE A 28 -16.77 -10.97 -7.78
C ILE A 28 -17.99 -11.80 -7.38
N THR A 29 -18.30 -11.90 -6.09
CA THR A 29 -19.49 -12.63 -5.61
C THR A 29 -20.77 -11.84 -5.81
N ALA A 30 -20.68 -10.53 -6.04
CA ALA A 30 -21.82 -9.64 -6.29
C ALA A 30 -22.15 -9.48 -7.79
N LEU A 31 -21.39 -10.09 -8.69
CA LEU A 31 -21.64 -10.05 -10.13
C LEU A 31 -22.98 -10.71 -10.49
N SER A 32 -23.66 -10.15 -11.48
CA SER A 32 -24.80 -10.82 -12.10
C SER A 32 -24.36 -12.13 -12.78
N PRO A 33 -25.27 -13.10 -12.99
CA PRO A 33 -24.95 -14.34 -13.72
C PRO A 33 -24.34 -14.07 -15.10
N ASN A 34 -24.81 -13.05 -15.81
CA ASN A 34 -24.28 -12.68 -17.12
C ASN A 34 -22.86 -12.11 -17.02
N ASP A 35 -22.63 -11.18 -16.10
CA ASP A 35 -21.29 -10.59 -15.92
C ASP A 35 -20.29 -11.66 -15.44
N ARG A 36 -20.76 -12.59 -14.62
CA ARG A 36 -19.95 -13.73 -14.20
C ARG A 36 -19.56 -14.62 -15.36
N ALA A 37 -20.51 -14.94 -16.25
CA ALA A 37 -20.24 -15.73 -17.45
C ALA A 37 -19.25 -15.04 -18.40
N VAL A 38 -19.37 -13.71 -18.56
CA VAL A 38 -18.41 -12.91 -19.33
C VAL A 38 -17.02 -12.97 -18.71
N LEU A 39 -16.91 -12.77 -17.40
CA LEU A 39 -15.63 -12.85 -16.68
C LEU A 39 -15.00 -14.24 -16.84
N ASP A 40 -15.76 -15.31 -16.65
CA ASP A 40 -15.27 -16.68 -16.76
C ASP A 40 -14.79 -16.97 -18.19
N ALA A 41 -15.53 -16.51 -19.23
CA ALA A 41 -15.15 -16.66 -20.62
C ALA A 41 -13.89 -15.87 -20.99
N LEU A 42 -13.68 -14.68 -20.42
CA LEU A 42 -12.46 -13.90 -20.61
C LEU A 42 -11.27 -14.56 -19.89
N THR A 43 -11.48 -14.99 -18.65
CA THR A 43 -10.47 -15.64 -17.82
C THR A 43 -9.97 -16.95 -18.47
N ALA A 44 -10.88 -17.74 -19.08
CA ALA A 44 -10.52 -18.99 -19.75
C ALA A 44 -9.57 -18.80 -20.96
N LYS A 45 -9.45 -17.58 -21.49
CA LYS A 45 -8.52 -17.26 -22.60
C LYS A 45 -7.13 -16.87 -22.11
N VAL A 46 -6.95 -16.66 -20.82
CA VAL A 46 -5.67 -16.25 -20.22
C VAL A 46 -4.91 -17.49 -19.75
N PRO A 47 -3.66 -17.71 -20.17
CA PRO A 47 -2.86 -18.80 -19.64
C PRO A 47 -2.57 -18.58 -18.15
N HIS A 48 -2.73 -19.62 -17.34
CA HIS A 48 -2.49 -19.61 -15.89
C HIS A 48 -3.23 -18.48 -15.14
N PRO A 49 -4.57 -18.36 -15.27
CA PRO A 49 -5.31 -17.19 -14.79
C PRO A 49 -5.55 -17.17 -13.28
N VAL A 50 -5.15 -18.19 -12.55
CA VAL A 50 -5.41 -18.34 -11.11
C VAL A 50 -4.12 -18.41 -10.33
N GLY A 51 -4.05 -17.67 -9.23
CA GLY A 51 -2.90 -17.62 -8.34
C GLY A 51 -2.39 -16.20 -8.15
N ASN A 52 -1.52 -16.01 -7.18
CA ASN A 52 -0.78 -14.77 -6.95
C ASN A 52 0.74 -14.97 -7.08
N TYR A 53 1.20 -16.18 -7.43
CA TYR A 53 2.57 -16.42 -7.80
C TYR A 53 2.68 -17.51 -8.88
N TRP A 54 3.72 -17.43 -9.70
CA TRP A 54 4.00 -18.34 -10.81
C TRP A 54 5.48 -18.66 -10.86
N ARG A 55 5.81 -19.84 -11.29
CA ARG A 55 7.19 -20.25 -11.52
C ARG A 55 7.44 -20.47 -13.01
N ALA A 56 8.39 -19.71 -13.55
CA ALA A 56 8.91 -19.91 -14.90
C ALA A 56 10.25 -20.64 -14.85
N THR A 57 10.47 -21.59 -15.77
CA THR A 57 11.72 -22.38 -15.86
C THR A 57 12.25 -22.39 -17.29
N LYS A 58 13.58 -22.33 -17.43
CA LYS A 58 14.27 -22.47 -18.72
C LYS A 58 15.61 -23.19 -18.47
N GLY A 59 15.67 -24.47 -18.85
CA GLY A 59 16.81 -25.34 -18.46
C GLY A 59 16.91 -25.39 -16.93
N ASP A 60 18.09 -25.14 -16.41
CA ASP A 60 18.37 -25.14 -14.97
C ASP A 60 18.02 -23.82 -14.27
N GLN A 61 17.54 -22.84 -15.02
CA GLN A 61 17.16 -21.54 -14.47
C GLN A 61 15.68 -21.52 -14.10
N SER A 62 15.35 -20.88 -12.98
CA SER A 62 13.96 -20.64 -12.57
C SER A 62 13.80 -19.26 -11.96
N VAL A 63 12.63 -18.67 -12.21
CA VAL A 63 12.19 -17.41 -11.61
C VAL A 63 10.81 -17.65 -11.01
N THR A 64 10.61 -17.21 -9.78
CA THR A 64 9.29 -17.15 -9.17
C THR A 64 8.81 -15.69 -9.24
N LEU A 65 7.71 -15.48 -9.95
CA LEU A 65 7.04 -14.18 -10.05
C LEU A 65 5.93 -14.14 -9.01
N ILE A 66 5.91 -13.10 -8.19
CA ILE A 66 4.95 -12.98 -7.08
C ILE A 66 4.22 -11.65 -7.25
N GLY A 67 2.87 -11.71 -7.36
CA GLY A 67 2.03 -10.53 -7.26
C GLY A 67 1.83 -10.16 -5.79
N SER A 68 2.34 -9.02 -5.36
CA SER A 68 2.22 -8.58 -3.98
C SER A 68 1.01 -7.67 -3.76
N TYR A 69 0.60 -7.55 -2.51
CA TYR A 69 -0.39 -6.60 -2.02
C TYR A 69 0.18 -5.90 -0.79
N HIS A 70 0.22 -4.57 -0.84
CA HIS A 70 0.96 -3.76 0.13
C HIS A 70 0.29 -3.61 1.51
N PHE A 71 -0.95 -4.07 1.66
CA PHE A 71 -1.63 -4.09 2.96
C PHE A 71 -1.55 -5.46 3.61
N ASP A 72 -1.63 -5.49 4.92
CA ASP A 72 -1.74 -6.75 5.65
C ASP A 72 -3.06 -7.44 5.35
N ASP A 73 -2.98 -8.77 5.13
CA ASP A 73 -4.14 -9.61 4.85
C ASP A 73 -3.89 -11.00 5.45
N PRO A 74 -4.85 -11.57 6.20
CA PRO A 74 -4.70 -12.90 6.78
C PRO A 74 -4.40 -14.01 5.76
N ARG A 75 -4.75 -13.81 4.49
CA ARG A 75 -4.47 -14.76 3.40
C ARG A 75 -2.98 -14.83 3.07
N HIS A 76 -2.18 -13.82 3.44
CA HIS A 76 -0.73 -13.83 3.25
C HIS A 76 -0.06 -14.98 4.00
N ALA A 77 -0.59 -15.42 5.13
CA ALA A 77 -0.01 -16.52 5.90
C ALA A 77 0.11 -17.81 5.08
N ALA A 78 -0.94 -18.18 4.34
CA ALA A 78 -0.91 -19.35 3.47
C ALA A 78 0.05 -19.17 2.28
N THR A 79 0.07 -17.98 1.69
CA THR A 79 0.99 -17.63 0.60
C THR A 79 2.43 -17.68 1.09
N MET A 80 2.75 -17.07 2.23
CA MET A 80 4.10 -17.09 2.80
C MET A 80 4.57 -18.49 3.20
N ALA A 81 3.68 -19.35 3.71
CA ALA A 81 4.01 -20.74 3.98
C ALA A 81 4.51 -21.49 2.72
N ALA A 82 3.93 -21.19 1.56
CA ALA A 82 4.35 -21.75 0.28
C ALA A 82 5.62 -21.08 -0.29
N LEU A 83 5.78 -19.78 -0.09
CA LEU A 83 6.88 -19.00 -0.65
C LEU A 83 8.17 -19.08 0.16
N THR A 84 8.11 -19.22 1.48
CA THR A 84 9.30 -19.20 2.35
C THR A 84 10.37 -20.19 1.92
N PRO A 85 10.08 -21.46 1.60
CA PRO A 85 11.10 -22.40 1.10
C PRO A 85 11.74 -21.95 -0.22
N LEU A 86 10.97 -21.29 -1.09
CA LEU A 86 11.47 -20.78 -2.36
C LEU A 86 12.36 -19.54 -2.17
N ILE A 87 12.00 -18.68 -1.22
CA ILE A 87 12.79 -17.49 -0.86
C ILE A 87 14.12 -17.92 -0.27
N VAL A 88 14.12 -18.84 0.70
CA VAL A 88 15.35 -19.36 1.35
C VAL A 88 16.29 -20.02 0.34
N ALA A 89 15.75 -20.68 -0.67
CA ALA A 89 16.55 -21.33 -1.72
C ALA A 89 16.93 -20.39 -2.88
N ALA A 90 16.46 -19.14 -2.88
CA ALA A 90 16.72 -18.21 -3.96
C ALA A 90 18.17 -17.68 -3.91
N LYS A 91 18.76 -17.42 -5.08
CA LYS A 91 20.06 -16.75 -5.18
C LYS A 91 19.95 -15.25 -4.87
N THR A 92 18.79 -14.67 -5.16
CA THR A 92 18.49 -13.27 -4.91
C THR A 92 16.97 -13.06 -4.93
N VAL A 93 16.48 -12.12 -4.16
CA VAL A 93 15.09 -11.64 -4.20
C VAL A 93 15.11 -10.27 -4.85
N LEU A 94 14.29 -10.10 -5.89
CA LEU A 94 14.09 -8.83 -6.57
C LEU A 94 12.79 -8.21 -6.07
N VAL A 95 12.85 -6.96 -5.68
CA VAL A 95 11.70 -6.20 -5.12
C VAL A 95 11.56 -4.87 -5.85
N GLU A 96 10.39 -4.25 -5.79
CA GLU A 96 10.17 -2.92 -6.34
C GLU A 96 11.06 -1.89 -5.61
N ALA A 97 11.00 -1.89 -4.28
CA ALA A 97 11.87 -1.10 -3.43
C ALA A 97 12.30 -1.94 -2.22
N GLY A 98 13.59 -1.94 -1.92
CA GLY A 98 14.17 -2.62 -0.77
C GLY A 98 14.52 -1.65 0.35
N PRO A 99 15.14 -2.15 1.44
CA PRO A 99 15.55 -1.30 2.56
C PRO A 99 16.52 -0.17 2.17
N GLU A 100 17.36 -0.38 1.16
CA GLU A 100 18.31 0.63 0.67
C GLU A 100 17.57 1.76 -0.06
N GLU A 101 16.60 1.43 -0.91
CA GLU A 101 15.76 2.39 -1.63
C GLU A 101 14.88 3.19 -0.67
N GLU A 102 14.30 2.53 0.35
CA GLU A 102 13.56 3.25 1.39
C GLU A 102 14.42 4.23 2.17
N ALA A 103 15.64 3.84 2.52
CA ALA A 103 16.58 4.70 3.20
C ALA A 103 17.00 5.89 2.32
N ALA A 104 17.25 5.64 1.02
CA ALA A 104 17.59 6.68 0.05
C ALA A 104 16.43 7.67 -0.14
N LEU A 105 15.20 7.18 -0.25
CA LEU A 105 14.00 8.02 -0.34
C LEU A 105 13.83 8.90 0.91
N LYS A 106 13.93 8.32 2.10
CA LYS A 106 13.86 9.07 3.37
C LYS A 106 14.92 10.18 3.44
N ALA A 107 16.14 9.86 3.04
CA ALA A 107 17.22 10.83 3.00
C ALA A 107 17.00 11.94 1.96
N GLN A 108 16.39 11.61 0.82
CA GLN A 108 16.06 12.58 -0.21
C GLN A 108 14.94 13.52 0.26
N LEU A 109 13.85 12.98 0.83
CA LEU A 109 12.74 13.78 1.35
C LEU A 109 13.14 14.70 2.51
N ALA A 110 14.09 14.26 3.33
CA ALA A 110 14.65 15.10 4.41
C ALA A 110 15.46 16.30 3.87
N ARG A 111 16.08 16.16 2.69
CA ARG A 111 16.87 17.22 2.05
C ARG A 111 16.01 18.11 1.15
N ASP A 112 15.09 17.50 0.44
CA ASP A 112 14.25 18.17 -0.53
C ASP A 112 12.82 17.53 -0.53
N PRO A 113 11.86 18.18 0.14
CA PRO A 113 10.49 17.67 0.19
C PRO A 113 9.69 17.95 -1.09
N SER A 114 10.26 18.64 -2.09
CA SER A 114 9.52 19.05 -3.32
C SER A 114 8.95 17.88 -4.11
N LEU A 115 9.49 16.67 -3.94
CA LEU A 115 8.92 15.46 -4.52
C LEU A 115 7.46 15.24 -4.13
N MET A 116 7.09 15.55 -2.89
CA MET A 116 5.75 15.30 -2.35
C MET A 116 4.98 16.57 -2.01
N ILE A 117 5.68 17.69 -1.82
CA ILE A 117 5.15 18.94 -1.29
C ILE A 117 5.41 20.07 -2.30
N ILE A 118 4.41 20.88 -2.57
CA ILE A 118 4.54 22.15 -3.31
C ILE A 118 5.27 23.12 -2.41
N THR A 119 6.54 23.38 -2.70
CA THR A 119 7.40 24.29 -1.91
C THR A 119 7.36 25.72 -2.41
N GLU A 120 7.04 25.91 -3.69
CA GLU A 120 6.98 27.21 -4.35
C GLU A 120 5.77 27.31 -5.28
N GLY A 121 5.32 28.54 -5.55
CA GLY A 121 4.21 28.81 -6.46
C GLY A 121 2.83 28.53 -5.86
N PRO A 122 1.77 28.51 -6.73
CA PRO A 122 0.39 28.33 -6.32
C PRO A 122 0.15 26.91 -5.75
N THR A 123 -0.61 26.86 -4.67
CA THR A 123 -1.01 25.62 -4.01
C THR A 123 -2.31 25.07 -4.62
N LEU A 124 -2.74 23.86 -4.21
CA LEU A 124 -3.96 23.25 -4.76
C LEU A 124 -5.22 24.10 -4.50
N ILE A 125 -5.26 24.88 -3.41
CA ILE A 125 -6.39 25.79 -3.16
C ILE A 125 -6.43 26.93 -4.18
N ASP A 126 -5.30 27.32 -4.76
CA ASP A 126 -5.22 28.37 -5.78
C ASP A 126 -5.49 27.83 -7.19
N GLN A 127 -5.32 26.53 -7.38
CA GLN A 127 -5.41 25.86 -8.69
C GLN A 127 -6.78 25.22 -8.94
N LEU A 128 -7.49 24.77 -7.89
CA LEU A 128 -8.75 24.05 -8.01
C LEU A 128 -9.96 25.01 -7.93
N PRO A 129 -11.05 24.72 -8.66
CA PRO A 129 -12.35 25.32 -8.41
C PRO A 129 -12.77 25.16 -6.95
N ALA A 130 -13.49 26.12 -6.40
CA ALA A 130 -13.89 26.13 -4.97
C ALA A 130 -14.66 24.85 -4.55
N GLU A 131 -15.50 24.33 -5.43
CA GLU A 131 -16.29 23.12 -5.19
C GLU A 131 -15.40 21.87 -5.15
N ASP A 132 -14.42 21.76 -6.06
CA ASP A 132 -13.46 20.65 -6.12
C ASP A 132 -12.54 20.67 -4.91
N TRP A 133 -12.08 21.86 -4.51
CA TRP A 133 -11.31 22.05 -3.28
C TRP A 133 -12.10 21.62 -2.03
N ALA A 134 -13.40 21.97 -1.94
CA ALA A 134 -14.25 21.57 -0.82
C ALA A 134 -14.43 20.04 -0.77
N ALA A 135 -14.65 19.40 -1.92
CA ALA A 135 -14.75 17.94 -2.03
C ALA A 135 -13.44 17.27 -1.63
N LEU A 136 -12.31 17.73 -2.17
CA LEU A 136 -10.98 17.23 -1.85
C LEU A 136 -10.69 17.31 -0.34
N THR A 137 -10.90 18.48 0.27
CA THR A 137 -10.61 18.63 1.70
C THR A 137 -11.48 17.76 2.58
N THR A 138 -12.72 17.50 2.18
CA THR A 138 -13.61 16.56 2.87
C THR A 138 -13.05 15.14 2.81
N ALA A 139 -12.63 14.69 1.62
CA ALA A 139 -12.03 13.37 1.41
C ALA A 139 -10.69 13.20 2.15
N MET A 140 -9.86 14.25 2.17
CA MET A 140 -8.57 14.25 2.87
C MET A 140 -8.72 14.25 4.39
N ARG A 141 -9.67 15.02 4.94
CA ARG A 141 -9.99 14.98 6.38
C ARG A 141 -10.47 13.61 6.84
N ALA A 142 -11.28 12.93 6.03
CA ALA A 142 -11.71 11.56 6.33
C ALA A 142 -10.51 10.58 6.46
N ARG A 143 -9.35 10.96 5.89
CA ARG A 143 -8.08 10.22 5.96
C ARG A 143 -7.10 10.77 6.99
N GLY A 144 -7.56 11.70 7.83
CA GLY A 144 -6.72 12.32 8.87
C GLY A 144 -5.77 13.41 8.36
N VAL A 145 -5.92 13.85 7.10
CA VAL A 145 -5.08 14.91 6.51
C VAL A 145 -5.80 16.27 6.60
N PRO A 146 -5.25 17.24 7.35
CA PRO A 146 -5.81 18.58 7.44
C PRO A 146 -5.75 19.32 6.08
N ALA A 147 -6.72 20.22 5.84
CA ALA A 147 -6.82 20.96 4.59
C ALA A 147 -5.56 21.77 4.25
N PHE A 148 -4.91 22.40 5.25
CA PHE A 148 -3.70 23.18 5.01
C PHE A 148 -2.50 22.33 4.57
N MET A 149 -2.45 21.04 4.96
CA MET A 149 -1.46 20.10 4.47
C MET A 149 -1.82 19.64 3.06
N ALA A 150 -3.10 19.27 2.84
CA ALA A 150 -3.58 18.86 1.53
C ALA A 150 -3.34 19.93 0.45
N ALA A 151 -3.48 21.22 0.79
CA ALA A 151 -3.22 22.33 -0.11
C ALA A 151 -1.80 22.30 -0.70
N LYS A 152 -0.83 21.78 0.05
CA LYS A 152 0.58 21.75 -0.32
C LYS A 152 1.07 20.41 -0.87
N PHE A 153 0.22 19.40 -0.94
CA PHE A 153 0.64 18.14 -1.54
C PHE A 153 0.72 18.25 -3.07
N GLN A 154 1.69 17.55 -3.66
CA GLN A 154 1.73 17.36 -5.12
C GLN A 154 0.46 16.62 -5.58
N PRO A 155 -0.11 16.94 -6.77
CA PRO A 155 -1.33 16.30 -7.28
C PRO A 155 -1.25 14.78 -7.30
N TRP A 156 -0.15 14.21 -7.76
CA TRP A 156 0.06 12.78 -7.78
C TRP A 156 0.00 12.15 -6.37
N TYR A 157 0.56 12.85 -5.37
CA TYR A 157 0.55 12.35 -3.99
C TYR A 157 -0.86 12.39 -3.38
N ILE A 158 -1.66 13.40 -3.72
CA ILE A 158 -3.09 13.41 -3.41
C ILE A 158 -3.79 12.18 -3.99
N SER A 159 -3.52 11.83 -5.25
CA SER A 159 -4.12 10.66 -5.91
C SER A 159 -3.77 9.36 -5.18
N VAL A 160 -2.53 9.19 -4.76
CA VAL A 160 -2.09 8.05 -3.95
C VAL A 160 -2.85 7.98 -2.61
N VAL A 161 -2.93 9.10 -1.89
CA VAL A 161 -3.64 9.17 -0.60
C VAL A 161 -5.14 8.90 -0.78
N LEU A 162 -5.77 9.42 -1.83
CA LEU A 162 -7.18 9.18 -2.14
C LEU A 162 -7.46 7.71 -2.50
N GLY A 163 -6.50 7.02 -3.10
CA GLY A 163 -6.57 5.58 -3.40
C GLY A 163 -6.68 4.71 -2.14
N ILE A 164 -6.27 5.21 -0.98
CA ILE A 164 -6.36 4.49 0.29
C ILE A 164 -7.73 4.77 0.94
N PRO A 165 -8.57 3.76 1.22
CA PRO A 165 -9.81 3.96 1.96
C PRO A 165 -9.57 4.57 3.35
N PRO A 166 -10.42 5.48 3.86
CA PRO A 166 -10.23 6.08 5.19
C PRO A 166 -10.04 5.06 6.31
N CYS A 167 -10.76 3.95 6.27
CA CYS A 167 -10.64 2.86 7.25
C CYS A 167 -9.29 2.12 7.20
N ALA A 168 -8.56 2.19 6.07
CA ALA A 168 -7.26 1.53 5.89
C ALA A 168 -6.07 2.43 6.22
N MET A 169 -6.27 3.72 6.49
CA MET A 169 -5.17 4.68 6.70
C MET A 169 -4.24 4.28 7.85
N ALA A 170 -4.78 3.79 8.95
CA ALA A 170 -3.97 3.33 10.08
C ALA A 170 -3.11 2.11 9.70
N GLN A 171 -3.67 1.19 8.91
CA GLN A 171 -2.94 0.03 8.40
C GLN A 171 -1.87 0.44 7.38
N ALA A 172 -2.19 1.34 6.46
CA ALA A 172 -1.24 1.84 5.46
C ALA A 172 0.05 2.40 6.07
N ALA A 173 -0.04 2.96 7.29
CA ALA A 173 1.11 3.53 7.99
C ALA A 173 1.95 2.50 8.76
N THR A 174 1.41 1.34 9.10
CA THR A 174 2.02 0.43 10.09
C THR A 174 2.10 -1.02 9.66
N SER A 175 1.26 -1.46 8.72
CA SER A 175 1.21 -2.87 8.31
C SER A 175 2.25 -3.20 7.24
N LYS A 176 2.72 -4.45 7.27
CA LYS A 176 3.56 -5.02 6.22
C LYS A 176 2.68 -5.85 5.29
N GLY A 177 2.60 -5.44 4.04
CA GLY A 177 2.01 -6.24 2.98
C GLY A 177 2.80 -7.50 2.67
N LEU A 178 2.40 -8.23 1.64
CA LEU A 178 3.09 -9.45 1.22
C LEU A 178 4.56 -9.18 0.83
N ASP A 179 4.81 -8.07 0.16
CA ASP A 179 6.16 -7.62 -0.21
C ASP A 179 7.07 -7.41 1.01
N GLY A 180 6.58 -6.73 2.05
CA GLY A 180 7.32 -6.53 3.29
C GLY A 180 7.61 -7.87 4.01
N GLN A 181 6.68 -8.83 3.99
CA GLN A 181 6.88 -10.16 4.56
C GLN A 181 7.92 -10.97 3.76
N ILE A 182 7.96 -10.82 2.44
CA ILE A 182 8.98 -11.44 1.57
C ILE A 182 10.37 -10.85 1.88
N ILE A 183 10.47 -9.53 2.03
CA ILE A 183 11.71 -8.83 2.42
C ILE A 183 12.22 -9.34 3.77
N ASP A 184 11.33 -9.45 4.77
CA ASP A 184 11.69 -9.98 6.09
C ASP A 184 12.20 -11.43 6.03
N ALA A 185 11.53 -12.28 5.25
CA ALA A 185 11.95 -13.68 5.06
C ALA A 185 13.31 -13.79 4.37
N ALA A 186 13.55 -12.99 3.34
CA ALA A 186 14.83 -12.92 2.64
C ALA A 186 15.94 -12.41 3.56
N THR A 187 15.67 -11.35 4.32
CA THR A 187 16.61 -10.79 5.29
C THR A 187 16.98 -11.81 6.37
N THR A 188 15.97 -12.49 6.93
CA THR A 188 16.19 -13.53 7.95
C THR A 188 17.02 -14.71 7.44
N ALA A 189 16.85 -15.04 6.16
CA ALA A 189 17.60 -16.13 5.51
C ALA A 189 18.94 -15.66 4.88
N GLU A 190 19.32 -14.41 5.08
CA GLU A 190 20.52 -13.80 4.49
C GLU A 190 20.58 -13.90 2.95
N VAL A 191 19.41 -13.94 2.30
CA VAL A 191 19.30 -13.95 0.84
C VAL A 191 19.46 -12.51 0.33
N PRO A 192 20.35 -12.27 -0.64
CA PRO A 192 20.54 -10.92 -1.20
C PRO A 192 19.25 -10.34 -1.76
N ILE A 193 18.93 -9.11 -1.39
CA ILE A 193 17.79 -8.34 -1.89
C ILE A 193 18.31 -7.27 -2.83
N LYS A 194 17.63 -7.07 -3.96
CA LYS A 194 17.95 -6.03 -4.94
C LYS A 194 16.68 -5.39 -5.44
N ALA A 195 16.70 -4.07 -5.60
CA ALA A 195 15.60 -3.36 -6.23
C ALA A 195 15.60 -3.60 -7.75
N LEU A 196 14.42 -3.66 -8.33
CA LEU A 196 14.20 -3.71 -9.77
C LEU A 196 14.46 -2.36 -10.42
N GLU A 197 14.21 -1.28 -9.68
CA GLU A 197 14.29 0.09 -10.14
C GLU A 197 14.97 1.01 -9.11
N PRO A 198 15.61 2.11 -9.53
CA PRO A 198 16.02 3.16 -8.62
C PRO A 198 14.83 3.74 -7.85
N PHE A 199 15.03 4.13 -6.59
CA PHE A 199 13.97 4.64 -5.72
C PHE A 199 13.21 5.84 -6.27
N ASP A 200 13.82 6.61 -7.17
CA ASP A 200 13.26 7.84 -7.74
C ASP A 200 12.48 7.64 -9.05
N THR A 201 12.43 6.40 -9.59
CA THR A 201 11.76 6.11 -10.87
C THR A 201 10.28 6.49 -10.84
N VAL A 202 9.56 6.08 -9.82
CA VAL A 202 8.13 6.38 -9.66
C VAL A 202 7.89 7.90 -9.57
N PHE A 203 8.75 8.63 -8.85
CA PHE A 203 8.63 10.08 -8.73
C PHE A 203 8.92 10.81 -10.05
N LYS A 204 9.87 10.31 -10.85
CA LYS A 204 10.13 10.83 -12.19
C LYS A 204 8.94 10.62 -13.13
N ILE A 205 8.29 9.45 -13.06
CA ILE A 205 7.08 9.17 -13.82
C ILE A 205 5.98 10.17 -13.43
N PHE A 206 5.65 10.27 -12.16
CA PHE A 206 4.62 11.19 -11.69
C PHE A 206 4.97 12.66 -11.95
N GLY A 207 6.24 13.06 -11.79
CA GLY A 207 6.68 14.42 -12.07
C GLY A 207 6.68 14.78 -13.57
N SER A 208 6.57 13.78 -14.47
CA SER A 208 6.42 14.00 -15.91
C SER A 208 4.97 14.18 -16.35
N LEU A 209 3.99 13.91 -15.50
CA LEU A 209 2.58 14.14 -15.78
C LEU A 209 2.28 15.64 -15.74
N SER A 210 1.45 16.11 -16.64
CA SER A 210 0.96 17.48 -16.59
C SER A 210 -0.15 17.61 -15.53
N ASN A 211 -0.43 18.85 -15.10
CA ASN A 211 -1.55 19.11 -14.18
C ASN A 211 -2.93 18.82 -14.81
N ALA A 212 -2.97 18.50 -16.10
CA ALA A 212 -4.19 18.14 -16.82
C ALA A 212 -4.41 16.61 -16.88
N ASP A 213 -3.38 15.83 -16.61
CA ASP A 213 -3.42 14.37 -16.54
C ASP A 213 -3.82 13.89 -15.16
#